data_20c05330f7f1420c85f46ed3bae5b1dc
#
_entry.id   20c05330f7f1420c85f46ed3bae5b1dc
#
_cell.length_a   1.000
_cell.length_b   1.000
_cell.length_c   1.000
_cell.angle_alpha   90.00
_cell.angle_beta   90.00
_cell.angle_gamma   90.00
#
_symmetry.space_group_name_H-M   'P 1'
#
loop_
_entity.id
_entity.type
_entity.pdbx_description
1 polymer ?
#
loop_
_entity_poly.entity_id
_entity_poly.type
_entity_poly.pdbx_seq_one_letter_code
_entity_poly.pdbx_strand_id
1 'polypeptide(L)'
;VNSFYEVMKNYLKVYGEDEAGLSNLITFLNREGDMRFAQDVCEEWQARVKQSFYKNKVDGMTDEKGKIKWPSVFSLYGTTLLGMLITDSFVFSFQIGDGDISAVTKDAVEPLVEPEKFLGTETHSLSKPDAWRKAVASVRRREMESEEPYMYILSTDGFANSYTSDEEYQKTCKDYL
;
A
#
# COMPACT_ATOMS: atom_id res chain seq x y z
N VAL A 1 0.52 -7.35 -3.73
CA VAL A 1 1.99 -7.32 -3.57
C VAL A 1 2.67 -7.11 -4.92
N ASN A 2 2.44 -8.00 -5.90
CA ASN A 2 3.15 -7.91 -7.19
C ASN A 2 2.87 -6.61 -7.97
N SER A 3 1.68 -6.03 -7.87
CA SER A 3 1.35 -4.79 -8.59
C SER A 3 2.15 -3.60 -8.06
N PHE A 4 2.25 -3.43 -6.75
CA PHE A 4 3.11 -2.42 -6.12
C PHE A 4 4.57 -2.58 -6.56
N TYR A 5 5.10 -3.82 -6.48
CA TYR A 5 6.48 -4.11 -6.85
C TYR A 5 6.79 -3.75 -8.31
N GLU A 6 5.96 -4.17 -9.25
CA GLU A 6 6.20 -3.91 -10.69
C GLU A 6 6.09 -2.41 -11.01
N VAL A 7 5.12 -1.72 -10.44
CA VAL A 7 5.00 -0.27 -10.64
C VAL A 7 6.23 0.43 -10.06
N MET A 8 6.62 0.12 -8.82
CA MET A 8 7.80 0.72 -8.21
C MET A 8 9.09 0.42 -8.99
N LYS A 9 9.26 -0.81 -9.45
CA LYS A 9 10.39 -1.21 -10.30
C LYS A 9 10.46 -0.40 -11.60
N ASN A 10 9.30 -0.12 -12.21
CA ASN A 10 9.25 0.71 -13.41
C ASN A 10 9.65 2.16 -13.10
N TYR A 11 9.21 2.72 -11.98
CA TYR A 11 9.62 4.06 -11.56
C TYR A 11 11.13 4.13 -11.27
N LEU A 12 11.70 3.19 -10.53
CA LEU A 12 13.15 3.11 -10.31
C LEU A 12 13.93 3.05 -11.63
N LYS A 13 13.45 2.25 -12.59
CA LYS A 13 14.06 2.17 -13.92
C LYS A 13 13.98 3.47 -14.70
N VAL A 14 12.87 4.22 -14.59
CA VAL A 14 12.66 5.50 -15.30
C VAL A 14 13.49 6.63 -14.70
N TYR A 15 13.51 6.74 -13.38
CA TYR A 15 14.22 7.81 -12.69
C TYR A 15 15.73 7.54 -12.57
N GLY A 16 16.14 6.27 -12.54
CA GLY A 16 17.51 5.84 -12.26
C GLY A 16 17.76 5.61 -10.75
N GLU A 17 18.81 4.85 -10.49
CA GLU A 17 19.22 4.48 -9.11
C GLU A 17 20.37 5.34 -8.58
N ASP A 18 20.85 6.31 -9.37
CA ASP A 18 21.83 7.28 -8.93
C ASP A 18 21.21 8.35 -8.00
N GLU A 19 22.04 9.14 -7.35
CA GLU A 19 21.61 10.14 -6.38
C GLU A 19 20.61 11.16 -6.96
N ALA A 20 20.83 11.61 -8.19
CA ALA A 20 19.94 12.54 -8.88
C ALA A 20 18.60 11.89 -9.22
N GLY A 21 18.60 10.66 -9.73
CA GLY A 21 17.42 9.88 -10.04
C GLY A 21 16.59 9.61 -8.80
N LEU A 22 17.21 9.16 -7.71
CA LEU A 22 16.52 8.91 -6.44
C LEU A 22 15.95 10.20 -5.84
N SER A 23 16.63 11.35 -5.93
CA SER A 23 16.11 12.64 -5.48
C SER A 23 14.86 13.06 -6.27
N ASN A 24 14.86 12.84 -7.58
CA ASN A 24 13.70 13.10 -8.44
C ASN A 24 12.53 12.14 -8.12
N LEU A 25 12.82 10.86 -7.89
CA LEU A 25 11.82 9.88 -7.47
C LEU A 25 11.19 10.25 -6.13
N ILE A 26 11.99 10.63 -5.12
CA ILE A 26 11.50 11.13 -3.83
C ILE A 26 10.54 12.32 -4.04
N THR A 27 10.93 13.28 -4.87
CA THR A 27 10.11 14.46 -5.17
C THR A 27 8.78 14.07 -5.82
N PHE A 28 8.81 13.13 -6.76
CA PHE A 28 7.61 12.60 -7.40
C PHE A 28 6.71 11.87 -6.38
N LEU A 29 7.27 10.95 -5.60
CA LEU A 29 6.50 10.16 -4.62
C LEU A 29 5.88 11.02 -3.53
N ASN A 30 6.56 12.10 -3.09
CA ASN A 30 6.00 13.06 -2.15
C ASN A 30 4.80 13.86 -2.71
N ARG A 31 4.76 14.09 -4.01
CA ARG A 31 3.73 14.91 -4.64
C ARG A 31 2.60 14.09 -5.23
N GLU A 32 2.89 12.91 -5.72
CA GLU A 32 2.01 12.11 -6.58
C GLU A 32 1.88 10.65 -6.10
N GLY A 33 2.44 10.33 -4.93
CA GLY A 33 2.46 8.96 -4.40
C GLY A 33 1.05 8.45 -4.07
N ASP A 34 0.21 9.31 -3.53
CA ASP A 34 -1.19 9.02 -3.19
C ASP A 34 -2.15 9.22 -4.37
N MET A 35 -1.68 9.74 -5.50
CA MET A 35 -2.49 9.98 -6.69
C MET A 35 -2.01 9.15 -7.89
N ARG A 36 -0.95 9.60 -8.57
CA ARG A 36 -0.52 8.99 -9.82
C ARG A 36 0.08 7.60 -9.62
N PHE A 37 0.97 7.45 -8.63
CA PHE A 37 1.50 6.15 -8.30
C PHE A 37 0.40 5.18 -7.87
N ALA A 38 -0.57 5.66 -7.08
CA ALA A 38 -1.74 4.88 -6.66
C ALA A 38 -2.60 4.43 -7.85
N GLN A 39 -2.81 5.32 -8.82
CA GLN A 39 -3.53 5.01 -10.05
C GLN A 39 -2.83 3.90 -10.83
N ASP A 40 -1.51 4.04 -11.05
CA ASP A 40 -0.72 3.03 -11.76
C ASP A 40 -0.76 1.66 -11.05
N VAL A 41 -0.71 1.64 -9.72
CA VAL A 41 -0.86 0.40 -8.92
C VAL A 41 -2.23 -0.24 -9.12
N CYS A 42 -3.30 0.55 -9.11
CA CYS A 42 -4.66 0.04 -9.34
C CYS A 42 -4.82 -0.49 -10.77
N GLU A 43 -4.28 0.20 -11.78
CA GLU A 43 -4.34 -0.23 -13.18
C GLU A 43 -3.57 -1.53 -13.41
N GLU A 44 -2.36 -1.67 -12.85
CA GLU A 44 -1.58 -2.89 -12.90
C GLU A 44 -2.31 -4.05 -12.18
N TRP A 45 -2.94 -3.78 -11.02
CA TRP A 45 -3.75 -4.79 -10.32
C TRP A 45 -4.93 -5.25 -11.20
N GLN A 46 -5.66 -4.31 -11.80
CA GLN A 46 -6.78 -4.63 -12.70
C GLN A 46 -6.31 -5.45 -13.91
N ALA A 47 -5.17 -5.12 -14.50
CA ALA A 47 -4.60 -5.87 -15.62
C ALA A 47 -4.30 -7.33 -15.21
N ARG A 48 -3.71 -7.55 -14.03
CA ARG A 48 -3.43 -8.89 -13.49
C ARG A 48 -4.70 -9.68 -13.19
N VAL A 49 -5.71 -9.03 -12.61
CA VAL A 49 -7.02 -9.66 -12.38
C VAL A 49 -7.65 -10.10 -13.70
N LYS A 50 -7.61 -9.24 -14.74
CA LYS A 50 -8.11 -9.61 -16.07
C LYS A 50 -7.38 -10.83 -16.64
N GLN A 51 -6.05 -10.86 -16.54
CA GLN A 51 -5.26 -12.02 -16.99
C GLN A 51 -5.61 -13.30 -16.21
N SER A 52 -5.76 -13.19 -14.89
CA SER A 52 -6.17 -14.32 -14.05
C SER A 52 -7.56 -14.83 -14.42
N PHE A 53 -8.51 -13.92 -14.62
CA PHE A 53 -9.88 -14.27 -15.00
C PHE A 53 -9.96 -14.96 -16.35
N TYR A 54 -9.18 -14.53 -17.36
CA TYR A 54 -9.15 -15.20 -18.66
C TYR A 54 -8.57 -16.62 -18.59
N LYS A 55 -7.68 -16.89 -17.65
CA LYS A 55 -7.12 -18.24 -17.41
C LYS A 55 -8.08 -19.11 -16.60
N ASN A 56 -8.79 -18.51 -15.66
CA ASN A 56 -9.64 -19.19 -14.68
C ASN A 56 -11.03 -18.54 -14.68
N LYS A 57 -11.80 -18.77 -15.74
CA LYS A 57 -13.13 -18.19 -15.87
C LYS A 57 -14.05 -18.67 -14.74
N VAL A 58 -14.81 -17.72 -14.20
CA VAL A 58 -15.85 -17.97 -13.19
C VAL A 58 -17.21 -17.75 -13.85
N ASP A 59 -18.13 -18.67 -13.63
CA ASP A 59 -19.49 -18.59 -14.18
C ASP A 59 -20.27 -17.41 -13.59
N GLY A 60 -21.24 -16.89 -14.36
CA GLY A 60 -22.10 -15.79 -13.93
C GLY A 60 -21.46 -14.39 -14.06
N MET A 61 -20.23 -14.29 -14.54
CA MET A 61 -19.50 -13.02 -14.72
C MET A 61 -19.77 -12.33 -16.07
N THR A 62 -20.76 -12.78 -16.83
CA THR A 62 -21.19 -12.15 -18.09
C THR A 62 -22.63 -11.65 -17.97
N ASP A 63 -22.95 -10.62 -18.75
CA ASP A 63 -24.33 -10.17 -18.94
C ASP A 63 -25.06 -11.04 -19.99
N GLU A 64 -26.34 -10.73 -20.23
CA GLU A 64 -27.20 -11.45 -21.19
C GLU A 64 -26.68 -11.39 -22.64
N LYS A 65 -25.80 -10.42 -22.95
CA LYS A 65 -25.14 -10.24 -24.25
C LYS A 65 -23.77 -10.89 -24.32
N GLY A 66 -23.35 -11.61 -23.25
CA GLY A 66 -22.04 -12.26 -23.17
C GLY A 66 -20.88 -11.31 -22.84
N LYS A 67 -21.15 -10.03 -22.48
CA LYS A 67 -20.12 -9.07 -22.09
C LYS A 67 -19.70 -9.29 -20.64
N ILE A 68 -18.40 -9.30 -20.37
CA ILE A 68 -17.85 -9.47 -19.02
C ILE A 68 -18.23 -8.28 -18.13
N LYS A 69 -18.75 -8.57 -16.94
CA LYS A 69 -19.07 -7.61 -15.88
C LYS A 69 -17.82 -7.34 -15.04
N TRP A 70 -16.89 -6.53 -15.53
CA TRP A 70 -15.61 -6.26 -14.87
C TRP A 70 -15.73 -5.84 -13.40
N PRO A 71 -16.67 -4.96 -12.98
CA PRO A 71 -16.84 -4.65 -11.56
C PRO A 71 -17.12 -5.88 -10.70
N SER A 72 -17.95 -6.82 -11.19
CA SER A 72 -18.24 -8.07 -10.49
C SER A 72 -17.00 -8.99 -10.44
N VAL A 73 -16.26 -9.06 -11.56
CA VAL A 73 -14.99 -9.81 -11.58
C VAL A 73 -14.00 -9.21 -10.59
N PHE A 74 -13.78 -7.90 -10.59
CA PHE A 74 -12.87 -7.26 -9.64
C PHE A 74 -13.26 -7.49 -8.18
N SER A 75 -14.55 -7.52 -7.88
CA SER A 75 -15.04 -7.79 -6.53
C SER A 75 -14.67 -9.19 -6.01
N LEU A 76 -14.48 -10.19 -6.90
CA LEU A 76 -14.00 -11.52 -6.50
C LEU A 76 -12.56 -11.51 -5.98
N TYR A 77 -11.78 -10.54 -6.39
CA TYR A 77 -10.35 -10.39 -6.06
C TYR A 77 -10.10 -9.21 -5.09
N GLY A 78 -11.18 -8.68 -4.49
CA GLY A 78 -11.09 -7.53 -3.60
C GLY A 78 -10.08 -7.75 -2.47
N THR A 79 -9.21 -6.77 -2.27
CA THR A 79 -8.17 -6.78 -1.22
C THR A 79 -7.75 -5.37 -0.87
N THR A 80 -7.24 -5.18 0.33
CA THR A 80 -6.44 -4.03 0.73
C THR A 80 -4.99 -4.20 0.28
N LEU A 81 -4.20 -3.14 0.35
CA LEU A 81 -2.79 -3.18 -0.01
C LEU A 81 -1.98 -2.31 0.95
N LEU A 82 -0.96 -2.91 1.54
CA LEU A 82 0.13 -2.23 2.24
C LEU A 82 1.41 -2.48 1.45
N GLY A 83 2.16 -1.43 1.18
CA GLY A 83 3.43 -1.51 0.45
C GLY A 83 4.49 -0.63 1.09
N MET A 84 5.72 -1.10 1.10
CA MET A 84 6.88 -0.34 1.57
C MET A 84 8.07 -0.58 0.66
N LEU A 85 8.78 0.50 0.35
CA LEU A 85 10.12 0.46 -0.24
C LEU A 85 11.10 1.08 0.76
N ILE A 86 12.14 0.34 1.09
CA ILE A 86 13.23 0.80 1.94
C ILE A 86 14.49 0.87 1.08
N THR A 87 15.12 2.04 1.06
CA THR A 87 16.41 2.29 0.40
C THR A 87 17.38 2.88 1.43
N ASP A 88 18.62 3.08 1.04
CA ASP A 88 19.59 3.77 1.91
C ASP A 88 19.26 5.26 2.11
N SER A 89 18.48 5.87 1.21
CA SER A 89 18.19 7.30 1.20
C SER A 89 16.80 7.66 1.72
N PHE A 90 15.84 6.74 1.62
CA PHE A 90 14.44 7.00 2.01
C PHE A 90 13.66 5.73 2.24
N VAL A 91 12.55 5.88 2.96
CA VAL A 91 11.47 4.91 3.08
C VAL A 91 10.22 5.49 2.43
N PHE A 92 9.61 4.75 1.52
CA PHE A 92 8.31 5.06 0.95
C PHE A 92 7.28 4.07 1.47
N SER A 93 6.23 4.58 2.07
CA SER A 93 5.10 3.81 2.58
C SER A 93 3.84 4.14 1.79
N PHE A 94 3.07 3.12 1.46
CA PHE A 94 1.90 3.22 0.60
C PHE A 94 0.78 2.31 1.08
N GLN A 95 -0.45 2.82 1.10
CA GLN A 95 -1.60 2.08 1.60
C GLN A 95 -2.87 2.37 0.81
N ILE A 96 -3.63 1.31 0.53
CA ILE A 96 -5.07 1.35 0.18
C ILE A 96 -5.77 0.37 1.11
N GLY A 97 -6.62 0.89 1.99
CA GLY A 97 -7.32 0.13 3.03
C GLY A 97 -7.06 0.67 4.42
N ASP A 98 -7.28 -0.14 5.43
CA ASP A 98 -7.37 0.19 6.84
C ASP A 98 -6.32 -0.49 7.74
N GLY A 99 -5.30 -1.08 7.15
CA GLY A 99 -4.18 -1.63 7.91
C GLY A 99 -3.25 -0.54 8.47
N ASP A 100 -2.17 -0.95 9.10
CA ASP A 100 -1.18 -0.08 9.72
C ASP A 100 0.20 -0.31 9.13
N ILE A 101 0.94 0.79 8.92
CA ILE A 101 2.36 0.78 8.59
C ILE A 101 3.07 1.65 9.61
N SER A 102 3.87 1.04 10.48
CA SER A 102 4.53 1.73 11.58
C SER A 102 6.03 1.50 11.59
N ALA A 103 6.76 2.52 12.02
CA ALA A 103 8.18 2.43 12.38
C ALA A 103 8.27 2.23 13.91
N VAL A 104 9.06 1.26 14.32
CA VAL A 104 9.29 0.94 15.74
C VAL A 104 10.73 1.27 16.08
N THR A 105 10.88 2.19 17.01
CA THR A 105 12.15 2.54 17.61
C THR A 105 12.18 2.07 19.06
N LYS A 106 13.31 2.22 19.72
CA LYS A 106 13.47 1.95 21.15
C LYS A 106 12.44 2.74 22.00
N ASP A 107 12.14 3.95 21.59
CA ASP A 107 11.35 4.88 22.41
C ASP A 107 9.89 5.00 21.94
N ALA A 108 9.63 4.81 20.65
CA ALA A 108 8.32 5.07 20.05
C ALA A 108 7.87 4.01 19.01
N VAL A 109 6.57 3.94 18.81
CA VAL A 109 5.92 3.33 17.64
C VAL A 109 5.22 4.46 16.88
N GLU A 110 5.69 4.75 15.68
CA GLU A 110 5.21 5.88 14.89
C GLU A 110 4.53 5.40 13.61
N PRO A 111 3.29 5.80 13.32
CA PRO A 111 2.66 5.51 12.04
C PRO A 111 3.42 6.23 10.93
N LEU A 112 3.69 5.52 9.83
CA LEU A 112 4.31 6.09 8.63
C LEU A 112 3.28 6.67 7.67
N VAL A 113 2.06 6.18 7.72
CA VAL A 113 0.88 6.69 7.02
C VAL A 113 -0.30 6.73 7.99
N GLU A 114 -1.18 7.69 7.81
CA GLU A 114 -2.41 7.82 8.60
C GLU A 114 -3.60 7.64 7.66
N PRO A 115 -4.12 6.41 7.52
CA PRO A 115 -5.31 6.17 6.71
C PRO A 115 -6.55 6.81 7.35
N GLU A 116 -7.52 7.20 6.52
CA GLU A 116 -8.84 7.55 7.03
C GLU A 116 -9.42 6.35 7.80
N LYS A 117 -9.54 6.46 9.11
CA LYS A 117 -10.19 5.45 9.93
C LYS A 117 -11.70 5.55 9.76
N PHE A 118 -12.32 4.53 9.22
CA PHE A 118 -13.78 4.46 9.09
C PHE A 118 -14.40 3.80 10.32
N LEU A 119 -15.48 4.40 10.83
CA LEU A 119 -16.35 3.76 11.80
C LEU A 119 -17.27 2.80 11.03
N GLY A 120 -16.93 1.50 11.02
CA GLY A 120 -17.76 0.47 10.41
C GLY A 120 -16.97 -0.58 9.62
N THR A 121 -17.69 -1.42 8.89
CA THR A 121 -17.14 -2.54 8.12
C THR A 121 -16.72 -2.17 6.68
N GLU A 122 -16.76 -0.90 6.30
CA GLU A 122 -16.38 -0.48 4.95
C GLU A 122 -14.88 -0.22 4.87
N THR A 123 -14.19 -1.15 4.25
CA THR A 123 -12.76 -1.03 3.93
C THR A 123 -12.58 -0.63 2.47
N HIS A 124 -11.63 0.27 2.21
CA HIS A 124 -11.23 0.57 0.84
C HIS A 124 -10.51 -0.62 0.22
N SER A 125 -11.07 -1.12 -0.87
CA SER A 125 -10.54 -2.27 -1.59
C SER A 125 -10.12 -1.88 -3.00
N LEU A 126 -9.03 -2.48 -3.49
CA LEU A 126 -8.56 -2.35 -4.87
C LEU A 126 -9.62 -2.69 -5.93
N SER A 127 -10.67 -3.43 -5.54
CA SER A 127 -11.80 -3.76 -6.44
C SER A 127 -12.71 -2.59 -6.75
N LYS A 128 -12.65 -1.50 -5.98
CA LYS A 128 -13.47 -0.30 -6.22
C LYS A 128 -12.88 0.52 -7.36
N PRO A 129 -13.70 1.11 -8.24
CA PRO A 129 -13.23 1.88 -9.41
C PRO A 129 -12.36 3.08 -9.04
N ASP A 130 -12.57 3.64 -7.87
CA ASP A 130 -11.91 4.85 -7.35
C ASP A 130 -10.97 4.56 -6.18
N ALA A 131 -10.54 3.29 -6.01
CA ALA A 131 -9.66 2.87 -4.92
C ALA A 131 -8.39 3.72 -4.81
N TRP A 132 -7.81 4.13 -5.94
CA TRP A 132 -6.62 4.98 -5.97
C TRP A 132 -6.83 6.34 -5.28
N ARG A 133 -8.06 6.90 -5.25
CA ARG A 133 -8.38 8.17 -4.57
C ARG A 133 -8.37 8.06 -3.05
N LYS A 134 -8.29 6.86 -2.55
CA LYS A 134 -8.27 6.53 -1.12
C LYS A 134 -6.91 5.99 -0.69
N ALA A 135 -5.94 6.08 -1.58
CA ALA A 135 -4.56 5.79 -1.25
C ALA A 135 -4.00 6.86 -0.31
N VAL A 136 -3.17 6.43 0.60
CA VAL A 136 -2.29 7.29 1.39
C VAL A 136 -0.85 6.86 1.16
N ALA A 137 0.02 7.85 1.07
CA ALA A 137 1.44 7.61 0.83
C ALA A 137 2.29 8.58 1.65
N SER A 138 3.46 8.13 2.02
CA SER A 138 4.44 8.94 2.75
C SER A 138 5.84 8.60 2.31
N VAL A 139 6.69 9.61 2.21
CA VAL A 139 8.14 9.43 2.00
C VAL A 139 8.86 10.02 3.19
N ARG A 140 9.65 9.21 3.85
CA ARG A 140 10.56 9.64 4.93
C ARG A 140 12.00 9.51 4.45
N ARG A 141 12.74 10.62 4.43
CA ARG A 141 14.19 10.58 4.16
C ARG A 141 14.90 9.91 5.32
N ARG A 142 15.91 9.12 5.00
CA ARG A 142 16.84 8.54 5.98
C ARG A 142 18.01 9.49 6.12
N GLU A 143 18.16 10.08 7.30
CA GLU A 143 19.31 10.91 7.62
C GLU A 143 20.38 10.05 8.30
N MET A 144 21.62 10.17 7.86
CA MET A 144 22.71 9.30 8.34
C MET A 144 22.99 9.42 9.84
N GLU A 145 22.50 10.49 10.49
CA GLU A 145 22.70 10.77 11.92
C GLU A 145 21.43 10.59 12.77
N SER A 146 20.29 10.27 12.15
CA SER A 146 19.04 10.04 12.89
C SER A 146 19.00 8.63 13.51
N GLU A 147 18.36 8.50 14.67
CA GLU A 147 18.04 7.19 15.20
C GLU A 147 17.13 6.47 14.19
N GLU A 148 17.72 5.50 13.50
CA GLU A 148 16.98 4.66 12.56
C GLU A 148 15.96 3.83 13.33
N PRO A 149 14.75 3.63 12.78
CA PRO A 149 13.82 2.66 13.35
C PRO A 149 14.46 1.28 13.29
N TYR A 150 14.37 0.54 14.37
CA TYR A 150 14.90 -0.82 14.44
C TYR A 150 14.06 -1.80 13.62
N MET A 151 12.77 -1.52 13.48
CA MET A 151 11.82 -2.41 12.81
C MET A 151 10.70 -1.62 12.13
N TYR A 152 10.18 -2.18 11.04
CA TYR A 152 8.91 -1.74 10.42
C TYR A 152 7.87 -2.84 10.58
N ILE A 153 6.66 -2.46 10.96
CA ILE A 153 5.52 -3.36 11.07
C ILE A 153 4.48 -2.96 10.03
N LEU A 154 4.08 -3.92 9.21
CA LEU A 154 2.93 -3.83 8.32
C LEU A 154 1.91 -4.84 8.81
N SER A 155 0.74 -4.38 9.21
CA SER A 155 -0.31 -5.24 9.74
C SER A 155 -1.68 -4.90 9.15
N THR A 156 -2.55 -5.89 9.11
CA THR A 156 -3.97 -5.65 8.88
C THR A 156 -4.59 -5.03 10.12
N ASP A 157 -5.74 -4.38 9.97
CA ASP A 157 -6.52 -3.79 11.07
C ASP A 157 -6.81 -4.78 12.21
N GLY A 158 -6.97 -6.07 11.88
CA GLY A 158 -7.20 -7.12 12.87
C GLY A 158 -6.07 -7.26 13.89
N PHE A 159 -4.84 -6.89 13.55
CA PHE A 159 -3.73 -6.94 14.51
C PHE A 159 -3.86 -5.83 15.56
N ALA A 160 -4.01 -4.58 15.16
CA ALA A 160 -4.20 -3.48 16.10
C ALA A 160 -5.51 -3.62 16.90
N ASN A 161 -6.60 -4.03 16.22
CA ASN A 161 -7.91 -4.24 16.85
C ASN A 161 -7.97 -5.45 17.83
N SER A 162 -6.94 -6.27 17.89
CA SER A 162 -6.85 -7.37 18.86
C SER A 162 -6.42 -6.91 20.26
N TYR A 163 -5.99 -5.66 20.40
CA TYR A 163 -5.60 -5.05 21.67
C TYR A 163 -6.72 -4.20 22.26
N THR A 164 -6.75 -4.06 23.58
CA THR A 164 -7.79 -3.28 24.28
C THR A 164 -7.48 -1.79 24.29
N SER A 165 -6.23 -1.41 24.04
CA SER A 165 -5.79 -0.01 23.93
C SER A 165 -4.59 0.15 23.00
N ASP A 166 -4.39 1.39 22.53
CA ASP A 166 -3.23 1.75 21.71
C ASP A 166 -1.90 1.55 22.49
N GLU A 167 -1.91 1.73 23.83
CA GLU A 167 -0.73 1.53 24.66
C GLU A 167 -0.31 0.05 24.70
N GLU A 168 -1.28 -0.89 24.79
CA GLU A 168 -0.99 -2.33 24.74
C GLU A 168 -0.45 -2.73 23.36
N TYR A 169 -1.03 -2.20 22.30
CA TYR A 169 -0.53 -2.41 20.94
C TYR A 169 0.90 -1.92 20.79
N GLN A 170 1.18 -0.67 21.18
CA GLN A 170 2.51 -0.08 21.09
C GLN A 170 3.54 -0.83 21.95
N LYS A 171 3.15 -1.25 23.16
CA LYS A 171 4.00 -2.07 24.01
C LYS A 171 4.38 -3.38 23.32
N THR A 172 3.39 -4.08 22.76
CA THR A 172 3.63 -5.34 22.05
C THR A 172 4.54 -5.13 20.83
N CYS A 173 4.34 -4.06 20.06
CA CYS A 173 5.24 -3.73 18.96
C CYS A 173 6.70 -3.55 19.41
N LYS A 174 6.92 -2.91 20.58
CA LYS A 174 8.26 -2.76 21.17
C LYS A 174 8.83 -4.07 21.70
N ASP A 175 7.97 -4.96 22.21
CA ASP A 175 8.40 -6.26 22.73
C ASP A 175 8.91 -7.20 21.61
N TYR A 176 8.69 -6.88 20.33
CA TYR A 176 9.26 -7.60 19.18
C TYR A 176 10.70 -7.14 18.82
N LEU A 177 11.18 -6.03 19.38
CA LEU A 177 12.57 -5.57 19.22
C LEU A 177 13.53 -6.44 20.04
#